data_27d4819e4d45a8c33eeb5898fe7b475a
#
_entry.id   27d4819e4d45a8c33eeb5898fe7b475a
#
_cell.length_a   1.000
_cell.length_b   1.000
_cell.length_c   1.000
_cell.angle_alpha   90.00
_cell.angle_beta   90.00
_cell.angle_gamma   90.00
#
_symmetry.space_group_name_H-M   'P 1'
#
loop_
_entity.id
_entity.type
_entity.pdbx_description
1 polymer ?
#
loop_
_entity_poly.entity_id
_entity_poly.type
_entity_poly.pdbx_seq_one_letter_code
_entity_poly.pdbx_strand_id
1 'polypeptide(L)'
;MFHNKVVVITGGAQGIGKCIAEEFKKNNAFVCIIDKQPNDYFVGDLAEKEVLHRFVETVIADYGKVDYLINNALPLMKGIEECSYEEFNYALKVGITAPFYLTKLFLSLIHI
;
A
#
# COMPACT_ATOMS: atom_id res chain seq x y z
N MET A 1 -1.22 -20.15 9.93
CA MET A 1 0.02 -19.50 10.41
C MET A 1 -0.16 -18.01 10.69
N PHE A 2 -0.81 -17.28 9.79
CA PHE A 2 -1.03 -15.84 9.96
C PHE A 2 -2.45 -15.50 10.43
N HIS A 3 -3.03 -16.40 11.20
CA HIS A 3 -4.39 -16.25 11.70
C HIS A 3 -4.56 -14.96 12.50
N ASN A 4 -5.57 -14.16 12.11
CA ASN A 4 -5.86 -12.86 12.72
C ASN A 4 -4.75 -11.79 12.57
N LYS A 5 -3.73 -12.04 11.76
CA LYS A 5 -2.74 -11.00 11.43
C LYS A 5 -3.31 -10.08 10.37
N VAL A 6 -3.01 -8.81 10.48
CA VAL A 6 -3.43 -7.78 9.52
C VAL A 6 -2.24 -7.39 8.66
N VAL A 7 -2.37 -7.58 7.36
CA VAL A 7 -1.31 -7.35 6.39
C VAL A 7 -1.75 -6.26 5.42
N VAL A 8 -0.95 -5.21 5.31
CA VAL A 8 -1.17 -4.14 4.34
C VAL A 8 -0.20 -4.34 3.18
N ILE A 9 -0.71 -4.31 1.95
CA ILE A 9 0.10 -4.48 0.75
C ILE A 9 -0.20 -3.35 -0.22
N THR A 10 0.82 -2.60 -0.59
CA THR A 10 0.69 -1.61 -1.65
C THR A 10 0.95 -2.29 -2.99
N GLY A 11 0.15 -1.96 -4.00
CA GLY A 11 0.28 -2.57 -5.32
C GLY A 11 -0.13 -4.04 -5.35
N GLY A 12 -1.13 -4.42 -4.56
CA GLY A 12 -1.56 -5.81 -4.41
C GLY A 12 -2.60 -6.29 -5.42
N ALA A 13 -3.02 -5.45 -6.37
CA ALA A 13 -4.07 -5.82 -7.31
C ALA A 13 -3.59 -6.72 -8.45
N GLN A 14 -2.29 -6.77 -8.69
CA GLN A 14 -1.73 -7.56 -9.80
C GLN A 14 -0.28 -7.94 -9.52
N GLY A 15 0.26 -8.83 -10.36
CA GLY A 15 1.67 -9.23 -10.33
C GLY A 15 2.09 -9.86 -9.02
N ILE A 16 3.30 -9.52 -8.60
CA ILE A 16 3.92 -10.07 -7.38
C ILE A 16 3.09 -9.74 -6.15
N GLY A 17 2.60 -8.50 -6.05
CA GLY A 17 1.78 -8.08 -4.92
C GLY A 17 0.51 -8.91 -4.78
N LYS A 18 -0.13 -9.22 -5.89
CA LYS A 18 -1.33 -10.08 -5.87
C LYS A 18 -1.01 -11.49 -5.39
N CYS A 19 0.11 -12.06 -5.85
CA CYS A 19 0.55 -13.37 -5.38
C CYS A 19 0.81 -13.38 -3.88
N ILE A 20 1.45 -12.34 -3.36
CA ILE A 20 1.71 -12.20 -1.93
C ILE A 20 0.37 -12.10 -1.17
N ALA A 21 -0.54 -11.26 -1.67
CA ALA A 21 -1.85 -11.07 -1.04
C ALA A 21 -2.62 -12.39 -0.94
N GLU A 22 -2.67 -13.14 -2.03
CA GLU A 22 -3.38 -14.43 -2.06
C GLU A 22 -2.76 -15.45 -1.13
N GLU A 23 -1.44 -15.46 -1.01
CA GLU A 23 -0.76 -16.38 -0.11
C GLU A 23 -1.06 -16.06 1.35
N PHE A 24 -1.08 -14.78 1.73
CA PHE A 24 -1.50 -14.40 3.08
C PHE A 24 -2.94 -14.77 3.36
N LYS A 25 -3.83 -14.56 2.39
CA LYS A 25 -5.25 -14.93 2.54
C LYS A 25 -5.41 -16.44 2.78
N LYS A 26 -4.65 -17.25 2.06
CA LYS A 26 -4.67 -18.72 2.25
C LYS A 26 -4.22 -19.10 3.65
N ASN A 27 -3.41 -18.30 4.29
CA ASN A 27 -2.90 -18.54 5.63
C ASN A 27 -3.71 -17.79 6.70
N ASN A 28 -4.93 -17.39 6.36
CA ASN A 28 -5.92 -16.83 7.27
C ASN A 28 -5.60 -15.43 7.80
N ALA A 29 -4.77 -14.66 7.08
CA ALA A 29 -4.54 -13.26 7.39
C ALA A 29 -5.66 -12.38 6.83
N PHE A 30 -5.87 -11.22 7.45
CA PHE A 30 -6.67 -10.15 6.88
C PHE A 30 -5.77 -9.32 6.00
N VAL A 31 -6.08 -9.20 4.72
CA VAL A 31 -5.22 -8.52 3.75
C VAL A 31 -5.90 -7.24 3.26
N CYS A 32 -5.21 -6.12 3.44
CA CYS A 32 -5.68 -4.80 3.06
C CYS A 32 -4.81 -4.27 1.92
N ILE A 33 -5.36 -4.28 0.71
CA ILE A 33 -4.66 -3.84 -0.49
C ILE A 33 -4.98 -2.38 -0.77
N ILE A 34 -3.97 -1.59 -1.14
CA ILE A 34 -4.17 -0.30 -1.79
C ILE A 34 -3.50 -0.33 -3.16
N ASP A 35 -4.25 0.00 -4.18
CA ASP A 35 -3.78 -0.02 -5.57
C ASP A 35 -4.65 0.94 -6.39
N LYS A 36 -4.10 1.52 -7.45
CA LYS A 36 -4.88 2.28 -8.42
C LYS A 36 -5.84 1.39 -9.19
N GLN A 37 -5.47 0.13 -9.37
CA GLN A 37 -6.27 -0.85 -10.08
C GLN A 37 -7.39 -1.39 -9.19
N PRO A 38 -8.50 -1.86 -9.78
CA PRO A 38 -9.58 -2.47 -9.00
C PRO A 38 -9.08 -3.62 -8.15
N ASN A 39 -9.53 -3.66 -6.91
CA ASN A 39 -9.17 -4.72 -5.96
C ASN A 39 -10.28 -4.82 -4.92
N ASP A 40 -10.15 -5.78 -4.02
CA ASP A 40 -11.20 -6.09 -3.04
C ASP A 40 -11.12 -5.27 -1.75
N TYR A 41 -10.22 -4.29 -1.67
CA TYR A 41 -10.15 -3.50 -0.45
C TYR A 41 -10.17 -1.98 -0.70
N PHE A 42 -9.11 -1.41 -1.26
CA PHE A 42 -9.04 0.06 -1.42
C PHE A 42 -8.42 0.45 -2.76
N VAL A 43 -9.18 1.19 -3.55
CA VAL A 43 -8.72 1.72 -4.83
C VAL A 43 -8.31 3.18 -4.64
N GLY A 44 -7.06 3.49 -4.90
CA GLY A 44 -6.57 4.85 -4.76
C GLY A 44 -5.13 4.99 -5.21
N ASP A 45 -4.74 6.23 -5.51
CA ASP A 45 -3.40 6.55 -5.98
C ASP A 45 -2.49 6.88 -4.80
N LEU A 46 -1.42 6.11 -4.65
CA LEU A 46 -0.44 6.30 -3.58
C LEU A 46 0.28 7.66 -3.64
N ALA A 47 0.23 8.34 -4.78
CA ALA A 47 0.85 9.66 -4.91
C ALA A 47 0.05 10.77 -4.19
N GLU A 48 -1.18 10.49 -3.81
CA GLU A 48 -2.06 11.48 -3.20
C GLU A 48 -2.09 11.32 -1.68
N LYS A 49 -1.67 12.37 -0.98
CA LYS A 49 -1.59 12.38 0.48
C LYS A 49 -2.92 12.05 1.15
N GLU A 50 -4.01 12.61 0.65
CA GLU A 50 -5.33 12.35 1.23
C GLU A 50 -5.78 10.91 1.07
N VAL A 51 -5.39 10.27 -0.04
CA VAL A 51 -5.68 8.86 -0.26
C VAL A 51 -4.97 8.02 0.80
N LEU A 52 -3.71 8.34 1.11
CA LEU A 52 -2.96 7.64 2.14
C LEU A 52 -3.64 7.77 3.50
N HIS A 53 -4.10 8.95 3.85
CA HIS A 53 -4.83 9.16 5.11
C HIS A 53 -6.11 8.35 5.17
N ARG A 54 -6.93 8.39 4.12
CA ARG A 54 -8.20 7.65 4.08
C ARG A 54 -7.97 6.14 4.14
N PHE A 55 -6.93 5.67 3.47
CA PHE A 55 -6.59 4.26 3.52
C PHE A 55 -6.22 3.81 4.93
N VAL A 56 -5.32 4.55 5.58
CA VAL A 56 -4.89 4.21 6.94
C VAL A 56 -6.07 4.25 7.92
N GLU A 57 -6.90 5.28 7.83
CA GLU A 57 -8.08 5.38 8.67
C GLU A 57 -9.03 4.21 8.46
N THR A 58 -9.21 3.77 7.22
CA THR A 58 -10.06 2.62 6.88
C THR A 58 -9.52 1.34 7.52
N VAL A 59 -8.22 1.08 7.38
CA VAL A 59 -7.59 -0.11 7.95
C VAL A 59 -7.73 -0.13 9.48
N ILE A 60 -7.46 1.00 10.12
CA ILE A 60 -7.54 1.09 11.58
C ILE A 60 -8.98 0.96 12.06
N ALA A 61 -9.95 1.54 11.32
CA ALA A 61 -11.35 1.38 11.66
C ALA A 61 -11.82 -0.08 11.53
N ASP A 62 -11.34 -0.78 10.50
CA ASP A 62 -11.75 -2.16 10.25
C ASP A 62 -11.08 -3.16 11.19
N TYR A 63 -9.80 -2.97 11.48
CA TYR A 63 -9.01 -3.99 12.19
C TYR A 63 -8.29 -3.50 13.43
N GLY A 64 -8.12 -2.21 13.62
CA GLY A 64 -7.50 -1.62 14.82
C GLY A 64 -5.98 -1.81 14.93
N LYS A 65 -5.35 -2.46 13.97
CA LYS A 65 -3.91 -2.75 14.02
C LYS A 65 -3.38 -3.04 12.62
N VAL A 66 -2.05 -3.05 12.50
CA VAL A 66 -1.33 -3.59 11.34
C VAL A 66 -0.15 -4.39 11.86
N ASP A 67 -0.06 -5.65 11.45
CA ASP A 67 1.06 -6.51 11.84
C ASP A 67 2.19 -6.46 10.82
N TYR A 68 1.86 -6.35 9.53
CA TYR A 68 2.86 -6.32 8.45
C TYR A 68 2.47 -5.26 7.41
N LEU A 69 3.42 -4.43 7.05
CA LEU A 69 3.28 -3.46 5.94
C LEU A 69 4.26 -3.85 4.84
N ILE A 70 3.72 -4.24 3.70
CA ILE A 70 4.53 -4.66 2.55
C ILE A 70 4.46 -3.58 1.48
N ASN A 71 5.55 -2.85 1.30
CA ASN A 71 5.67 -1.80 0.30
C ASN A 71 6.12 -2.42 -1.02
N ASN A 72 5.15 -2.90 -1.79
CA ASN A 72 5.38 -3.59 -3.06
C ASN A 72 5.15 -2.71 -4.29
N ALA A 73 4.37 -1.64 -4.16
CA ALA A 73 4.05 -0.79 -5.31
C ALA A 73 5.32 -0.17 -5.90
N LEU A 74 5.46 -0.31 -7.22
CA LEU A 74 6.58 0.26 -7.96
C LEU A 74 6.04 1.23 -9.00
N PRO A 75 6.63 2.42 -9.14
CA PRO A 75 6.26 3.33 -10.20
C PRO A 75 6.80 2.82 -11.54
N LEU A 76 6.06 3.11 -12.61
CA LEU A 76 6.60 2.90 -13.95
C LEU A 76 7.65 3.97 -14.21
N MET A 77 8.87 3.55 -14.53
CA MET A 77 9.97 4.46 -14.81
C MET A 77 10.35 4.39 -16.28
N LYS A 78 10.45 5.57 -16.88
CA LYS A 78 10.97 5.71 -18.24
C LYS A 78 12.46 6.04 -18.18
N GLY A 79 13.15 5.87 -19.30
CA GLY A 79 14.55 6.26 -19.41
C GLY A 79 14.72 7.78 -19.21
N ILE A 80 15.95 8.21 -18.93
CA ILE A 80 16.23 9.60 -18.60
C ILE A 80 15.80 10.58 -19.72
N GLU A 81 15.90 10.17 -20.97
CA GLU A 81 15.52 11.02 -22.09
C GLU A 81 14.01 11.17 -22.28
N GLU A 82 13.25 10.19 -21.82
CA GLU A 82 11.80 10.13 -22.04
C GLU A 82 11.00 10.55 -20.81
N CYS A 83 11.62 10.53 -19.64
CA CYS A 83 10.92 10.80 -18.39
C CYS A 83 10.79 12.32 -18.18
N SER A 84 9.56 12.80 -18.04
CA SER A 84 9.30 14.19 -17.74
C SER A 84 9.55 14.50 -16.27
N TYR A 85 9.62 15.77 -15.95
CA TYR A 85 9.75 16.24 -14.57
C TYR A 85 8.57 15.73 -13.71
N GLU A 86 7.36 15.83 -14.25
CA GLU A 86 6.15 15.41 -13.55
C GLU A 86 6.12 13.91 -13.36
N GLU A 87 6.54 13.15 -14.35
CA GLU A 87 6.60 11.67 -14.24
C GLU A 87 7.61 11.25 -13.20
N PHE A 88 8.75 11.94 -13.14
CA PHE A 88 9.77 11.63 -12.14
C PHE A 88 9.26 11.94 -10.73
N ASN A 89 8.63 13.10 -10.55
CA ASN A 89 8.04 13.45 -9.25
C ASN A 89 6.96 12.47 -8.82
N TYR A 90 6.14 12.04 -9.75
CA TYR A 90 5.13 11.03 -9.47
C TYR A 90 5.77 9.72 -8.99
N ALA A 91 6.83 9.29 -9.67
CA ALA A 91 7.56 8.08 -9.30
C ALA A 91 8.14 8.18 -7.88
N LEU A 92 8.69 9.34 -7.52
CA LEU A 92 9.19 9.58 -6.16
C LEU A 92 8.07 9.50 -5.13
N LYS A 93 6.90 10.04 -5.44
CA LYS A 93 5.76 9.97 -4.52
C LYS A 93 5.30 8.55 -4.28
N VAL A 94 5.23 7.74 -5.32
CA VAL A 94 4.81 6.33 -5.18
C VAL A 94 5.90 5.47 -4.53
N GLY A 95 7.14 5.66 -4.95
CA GLY A 95 8.24 4.77 -4.55
C GLY A 95 8.93 5.14 -3.24
N ILE A 96 8.87 6.38 -2.83
CA ILE A 96 9.61 6.86 -1.65
C ILE A 96 8.68 7.53 -0.65
N THR A 97 7.95 8.55 -1.07
CA THR A 97 7.12 9.33 -0.15
C THR A 97 6.00 8.49 0.47
N ALA A 98 5.30 7.70 -0.34
CA ALA A 98 4.19 6.90 0.16
C ALA A 98 4.64 5.84 1.18
N PRO A 99 5.70 5.04 0.94
CA PRO A 99 6.19 4.11 1.95
C PRO A 99 6.55 4.79 3.26
N PHE A 100 7.24 5.91 3.20
CA PHE A 100 7.57 6.70 4.39
C PHE A 100 6.32 7.14 5.13
N TYR A 101 5.38 7.73 4.39
CA TYR A 101 4.21 8.33 5.02
C TYR A 101 3.24 7.29 5.58
N LEU A 102 3.03 6.18 4.87
CA LEU A 102 2.23 5.07 5.39
C LEU A 102 2.82 4.51 6.67
N THR A 103 4.13 4.30 6.70
CA THR A 103 4.81 3.84 7.91
C THR A 103 4.58 4.80 9.06
N LYS A 104 4.76 6.10 8.81
CA LYS A 104 4.56 7.13 9.82
C LYS A 104 3.11 7.14 10.34
N LEU A 105 2.14 7.11 9.45
CA LEU A 105 0.73 7.14 9.83
C LEU A 105 0.32 5.90 10.62
N PHE A 106 0.71 4.72 10.18
CA PHE A 106 0.39 3.50 10.91
C PHE A 106 1.04 3.49 12.30
N LEU A 107 2.31 3.85 12.40
CA LEU A 107 2.98 3.91 13.69
C LEU A 107 2.29 4.88 14.65
N SER A 108 1.85 6.03 14.17
CA SER A 108 1.20 7.03 15.02
C SER A 108 -0.17 6.59 15.53
N LEU A 109 -0.87 5.72 14.78
CA LEU A 109 -2.23 5.30 15.13
C LEU A 109 -2.28 4.00 15.92
N ILE A 110 -1.27 3.15 15.83
CA ILE A 110 -1.28 1.86 16.52
C ILE A 110 -0.53 1.83 17.84
N HIS A 111 0.15 2.92 18.19
CA HIS A 111 0.91 3.03 19.44
C HIS A 111 0.10 3.64 20.59
N ILE A 112 -1.17 3.43 20.59
CA ILE A 112 -2.00 4.03 21.64
C ILE A 112 -2.35 3.00 22.69
#